data_107ca15c32cf88e8df2d9b0dd61a4215
#
_entry.id   107ca15c32cf88e8df2d9b0dd61a4215
#
_cell.length_a   1.000
_cell.length_b   1.000
_cell.length_c   1.000
_cell.angle_alpha   90.00
_cell.angle_beta   90.00
_cell.angle_gamma   90.00
#
_symmetry.space_group_name_H-M   'P 1'
#
loop_
_entity.id
_entity.type
_entity.pdbx_description
1 polymer ?
#
loop_
_entity_poly.entity_id
_entity_poly.type
_entity_poly.pdbx_seq_one_letter_code
_entity_poly.pdbx_strand_id
1 'polypeptide(L)'
;MRALVVGASGGIGAAVVKLLIADPRVNHVTAWSRTRPAGLPPDVTHAQMNILDEPSIAAASISLGEVDLVFVATGVLQNMSANIRAEKTWRSLDADMMRRSFEVNTIGPALIAKHVLPCLPRERRSVFAILSARVGSIGDNRSGGWYSYRASKAALNQIIRCLAIELAPRWPEAICVGLHPGTVDTQLSKPFQANVASAKLFSAEQSARHLLHVIDGLEPPHSGRVFDWAGIEVQP
;
A
#
# COMPACT_ATOMS: atom_id res chain seq x y z
N MET A 1 -17.86 -5.58 8.47
CA MET A 1 -16.66 -5.65 7.62
C MET A 1 -15.45 -6.02 8.47
N ARG A 2 -14.60 -6.92 8.02
CA ARG A 2 -13.30 -7.24 8.64
C ARG A 2 -12.20 -6.62 7.81
N ALA A 3 -11.24 -5.95 8.45
CA ALA A 3 -10.18 -5.23 7.76
C ALA A 3 -8.78 -5.70 8.19
N LEU A 4 -7.86 -5.79 7.23
CA LEU A 4 -6.44 -6.00 7.44
C LEU A 4 -5.66 -4.76 7.02
N VAL A 5 -4.80 -4.26 7.88
CA VAL A 5 -3.84 -3.20 7.55
C VAL A 5 -2.42 -3.74 7.68
N VAL A 6 -1.72 -3.81 6.56
CA VAL A 6 -0.31 -4.21 6.48
C VAL A 6 0.56 -2.96 6.49
N GLY A 7 1.57 -2.92 7.36
CA GLY A 7 2.37 -1.71 7.59
C GLY A 7 1.72 -0.76 8.60
N ALA A 8 0.99 -1.31 9.55
CA ALA A 8 0.23 -0.58 10.57
C ALA A 8 1.07 0.30 11.50
N SER A 9 2.40 0.14 11.55
CA SER A 9 3.32 1.01 12.31
C SER A 9 3.77 2.24 11.54
N GLY A 10 3.49 2.33 10.23
CA GLY A 10 3.81 3.50 9.40
C GLY A 10 2.77 4.62 9.56
N GLY A 11 3.12 5.85 9.16
CA GLY A 11 2.24 7.01 9.32
C GLY A 11 0.83 6.80 8.74
N ILE A 12 0.73 6.45 7.44
CA ILE A 12 -0.57 6.23 6.79
C ILE A 12 -1.25 4.96 7.35
N GLY A 13 -0.50 3.86 7.53
CA GLY A 13 -1.06 2.61 8.05
C GLY A 13 -1.67 2.77 9.44
N ALA A 14 -0.98 3.48 10.35
CA ALA A 14 -1.49 3.77 11.68
C ALA A 14 -2.76 4.65 11.64
N ALA A 15 -2.79 5.65 10.75
CA ALA A 15 -3.95 6.49 10.56
C ALA A 15 -5.16 5.70 10.00
N VAL A 16 -4.92 4.79 9.04
CA VAL A 16 -5.97 3.89 8.52
C VAL A 16 -6.50 2.98 9.62
N VAL A 17 -5.66 2.36 10.43
CA VAL A 17 -6.10 1.54 11.58
C VAL A 17 -7.01 2.35 12.50
N LYS A 18 -6.59 3.57 12.89
CA LYS A 18 -7.39 4.46 13.75
C LYS A 18 -8.77 4.77 13.16
N LEU A 19 -8.84 5.08 11.87
CA LEU A 19 -10.10 5.39 11.20
C LEU A 19 -11.02 4.17 11.07
N LEU A 20 -10.45 2.99 10.77
CA LEU A 20 -11.22 1.75 10.66
C LEU A 20 -11.80 1.32 12.01
N ILE A 21 -11.10 1.50 13.12
CA ILE A 21 -11.61 1.24 14.46
C ILE A 21 -12.82 2.15 14.78
N ALA A 22 -12.77 3.40 14.32
CA ALA A 22 -13.85 4.37 14.55
C ALA A 22 -15.05 4.22 13.59
N ASP A 23 -14.94 3.37 12.56
CA ASP A 23 -16.00 3.14 11.57
C ASP A 23 -16.97 2.06 12.08
N PRO A 24 -18.26 2.39 12.33
CA PRO A 24 -19.23 1.41 12.83
C PRO A 24 -19.51 0.25 11.86
N ARG A 25 -19.12 0.36 10.59
CA ARG A 25 -19.22 -0.72 9.61
C ARG A 25 -18.14 -1.79 9.81
N VAL A 26 -17.07 -1.49 10.56
CA VAL A 26 -15.92 -2.37 10.77
C VAL A 26 -16.08 -3.11 12.10
N ASN A 27 -16.20 -4.40 12.04
CA ASN A 27 -16.38 -5.26 13.22
C ASN A 27 -15.06 -5.78 13.78
N HIS A 28 -13.99 -5.81 12.94
CA HIS A 28 -12.71 -6.33 13.35
C HIS A 28 -11.58 -5.71 12.52
N VAL A 29 -10.51 -5.30 13.19
CA VAL A 29 -9.28 -4.79 12.55
C VAL A 29 -8.11 -5.70 12.93
N THR A 30 -7.42 -6.19 11.91
CA THR A 30 -6.12 -6.87 12.05
C THR A 30 -5.00 -5.95 11.57
N ALA A 31 -3.97 -5.79 12.37
CA ALA A 31 -2.82 -4.94 12.08
C ALA A 31 -1.55 -5.78 11.94
N TRP A 32 -0.90 -5.74 10.76
CA TRP A 32 0.37 -6.41 10.54
C TRP A 32 1.52 -5.42 10.48
N SER A 33 2.56 -5.68 11.26
CA SER A 33 3.79 -4.88 11.29
C SER A 33 4.93 -5.65 11.93
N ARG A 34 6.17 -5.19 11.74
CA ARG A 34 7.37 -5.83 12.32
C ARG A 34 7.37 -5.81 13.83
N THR A 35 6.82 -4.77 14.43
CA THR A 35 6.68 -4.59 15.86
C THR A 35 5.29 -4.08 16.17
N ARG A 36 4.68 -4.48 17.30
CA ARG A 36 3.38 -3.95 17.70
C ARG A 36 3.47 -2.43 17.86
N PRO A 37 2.62 -1.64 17.15
CA PRO A 37 2.62 -0.19 17.29
C PRO A 37 2.31 0.24 18.72
N ALA A 38 3.05 1.23 19.24
CA ALA A 38 2.71 1.84 20.53
C ALA A 38 1.31 2.48 20.44
N GLY A 39 0.49 2.26 21.46
CA GLY A 39 -0.88 2.79 21.49
C GLY A 39 -1.89 2.05 20.60
N LEU A 40 -1.54 0.90 20.01
CA LEU A 40 -2.51 0.07 19.33
C LEU A 40 -3.53 -0.46 20.35
N PRO A 41 -4.85 -0.22 20.17
CA PRO A 41 -5.87 -0.67 21.09
C PRO A 41 -5.82 -2.19 21.34
N PRO A 42 -6.20 -2.67 22.53
CA PRO A 42 -6.09 -4.09 22.88
C PRO A 42 -7.03 -4.99 22.06
N ASP A 43 -8.14 -4.47 21.59
CA ASP A 43 -9.13 -5.13 20.74
C ASP A 43 -8.70 -5.28 19.28
N VAL A 44 -7.61 -4.60 18.87
CA VAL A 44 -7.01 -4.79 17.55
C VAL A 44 -6.08 -6.01 17.58
N THR A 45 -6.41 -7.00 16.76
CA THR A 45 -5.52 -8.15 16.55
C THR A 45 -4.23 -7.70 15.87
N HIS A 46 -3.09 -8.01 16.49
CA HIS A 46 -1.78 -7.73 15.90
C HIS A 46 -1.05 -9.02 15.58
N ALA A 47 -0.56 -9.13 14.34
CA ALA A 47 0.43 -10.15 13.99
C ALA A 47 1.77 -9.50 13.63
N GLN A 48 2.83 -10.06 14.18
CA GLN A 48 4.19 -9.69 13.79
C GLN A 48 4.46 -10.25 12.39
N MET A 49 4.84 -9.39 11.46
CA MET A 49 5.08 -9.76 10.08
C MET A 49 6.20 -8.89 9.47
N ASN A 50 7.11 -9.53 8.77
CA ASN A 50 8.14 -8.87 7.98
C ASN A 50 7.85 -9.10 6.49
N ILE A 51 7.63 -8.02 5.74
CA ILE A 51 7.33 -8.08 4.30
C ILE A 51 8.46 -8.65 3.44
N LEU A 52 9.67 -8.70 3.98
CA LEU A 52 10.86 -9.29 3.32
C LEU A 52 11.05 -10.78 3.64
N ASP A 53 10.15 -11.36 4.40
CA ASP A 53 10.23 -12.75 4.88
C ASP A 53 8.90 -13.47 4.58
N GLU A 54 8.87 -14.23 3.49
CA GLU A 54 7.65 -14.91 3.08
C GLU A 54 7.12 -15.91 4.12
N PRO A 55 7.94 -16.71 4.82
CA PRO A 55 7.47 -17.52 5.95
C PRO A 55 6.74 -16.72 7.02
N SER A 56 7.21 -15.51 7.33
CA SER A 56 6.54 -14.60 8.28
C SER A 56 5.16 -14.15 7.77
N ILE A 57 5.04 -13.88 6.46
CA ILE A 57 3.76 -13.52 5.82
C ILE A 57 2.79 -14.71 5.89
N ALA A 58 3.26 -15.90 5.49
CA ALA A 58 2.47 -17.12 5.52
C ALA A 58 1.95 -17.42 6.95
N ALA A 59 2.82 -17.34 7.95
CA ALA A 59 2.44 -17.55 9.36
C ALA A 59 1.37 -16.55 9.83
N ALA A 60 1.51 -15.26 9.49
CA ALA A 60 0.52 -14.25 9.84
C ALA A 60 -0.83 -14.49 9.15
N SER A 61 -0.86 -15.09 7.95
CA SER A 61 -2.09 -15.35 7.19
C SER A 61 -2.92 -16.51 7.73
N ILE A 62 -2.33 -17.46 8.45
CA ILE A 62 -3.01 -18.66 8.96
C ILE A 62 -4.22 -18.30 9.85
N SER A 63 -4.09 -17.27 10.68
CA SER A 63 -5.13 -16.84 11.62
C SER A 63 -6.02 -15.71 11.10
N LEU A 64 -5.82 -15.26 9.86
CA LEU A 64 -6.52 -14.08 9.34
C LEU A 64 -8.03 -14.30 9.18
N GLY A 65 -8.44 -15.51 8.73
CA GLY A 65 -9.81 -15.76 8.34
C GLY A 65 -10.25 -14.92 7.14
N GLU A 66 -11.56 -14.84 6.93
CA GLU A 66 -12.11 -14.04 5.82
C GLU A 66 -11.96 -12.53 6.08
N VAL A 67 -11.58 -11.76 5.06
CA VAL A 67 -11.31 -10.32 5.16
C VAL A 67 -11.93 -9.55 3.98
N ASP A 68 -12.67 -8.48 4.28
CA ASP A 68 -13.39 -7.68 3.28
C ASP A 68 -12.54 -6.51 2.73
N LEU A 69 -11.64 -5.96 3.55
CA LEU A 69 -10.71 -4.89 3.18
C LEU A 69 -9.29 -5.25 3.57
N VAL A 70 -8.40 -5.26 2.61
CA VAL A 70 -6.95 -5.34 2.81
C VAL A 70 -6.33 -4.03 2.37
N PHE A 71 -5.59 -3.37 3.26
CA PHE A 71 -4.89 -2.13 2.99
C PHE A 71 -3.38 -2.32 3.20
N VAL A 72 -2.61 -2.38 2.12
CA VAL A 72 -1.15 -2.55 2.16
C VAL A 72 -0.47 -1.18 2.13
N ALA A 73 0.02 -0.73 3.29
CA ALA A 73 0.62 0.58 3.51
C ALA A 73 2.16 0.56 3.55
N THR A 74 2.78 -0.48 3.03
CA THR A 74 4.24 -0.60 3.01
C THR A 74 4.87 0.13 1.83
N GLY A 75 6.07 0.65 2.03
CA GLY A 75 6.84 1.28 0.97
C GLY A 75 8.11 1.96 1.49
N VAL A 76 9.09 2.11 0.60
CA VAL A 76 10.34 2.82 0.88
C VAL A 76 10.75 3.64 -0.34
N LEU A 77 11.14 4.89 -0.12
CA LEU A 77 11.77 5.75 -1.12
C LEU A 77 13.20 6.07 -0.72
N GLN A 78 13.40 6.38 0.56
CA GLN A 78 14.70 6.61 1.15
C GLN A 78 14.72 6.04 2.57
N ASN A 79 15.81 5.38 2.91
CA ASN A 79 16.06 4.89 4.27
C ASN A 79 17.58 4.82 4.48
N MET A 80 18.12 5.78 5.22
CA MET A 80 19.56 5.90 5.44
C MET A 80 20.12 4.71 6.23
N SER A 81 19.37 4.20 7.21
CA SER A 81 19.80 3.04 8.01
C SER A 81 19.82 1.73 7.18
N ALA A 82 19.02 1.65 6.13
CA ALA A 82 19.00 0.53 5.19
C ALA A 82 19.80 0.82 3.90
N ASN A 83 20.57 1.92 3.89
CA ASN A 83 21.35 2.40 2.73
C ASN A 83 20.52 2.53 1.44
N ILE A 84 19.25 2.96 1.56
CA ILE A 84 18.39 3.27 0.41
C ILE A 84 18.38 4.78 0.23
N ARG A 85 18.79 5.25 -0.97
CA ARG A 85 18.80 6.67 -1.34
C ARG A 85 18.01 6.86 -2.63
N ALA A 86 17.26 7.97 -2.71
CA ALA A 86 16.55 8.33 -3.93
C ALA A 86 17.55 8.90 -4.96
N GLU A 87 17.75 8.22 -6.07
CA GLU A 87 18.70 8.58 -7.11
C GLU A 87 18.21 9.84 -7.85
N LYS A 88 19.04 10.87 -7.93
CA LYS A 88 18.75 12.11 -8.68
C LYS A 88 19.22 12.05 -10.13
N THR A 89 20.14 11.15 -10.46
CA THR A 89 20.76 11.02 -11.78
C THR A 89 21.09 9.55 -12.04
N TRP A 90 21.11 9.16 -13.33
CA TRP A 90 21.49 7.81 -13.75
C TRP A 90 22.90 7.40 -13.30
N ARG A 91 23.77 8.38 -13.06
CA ARG A 91 25.14 8.14 -12.54
C ARG A 91 25.17 7.62 -11.10
N SER A 92 24.09 7.81 -10.36
CA SER A 92 23.93 7.32 -8.98
C SER A 92 23.12 6.05 -8.86
N LEU A 93 22.87 5.36 -9.99
CA LEU A 93 22.24 4.04 -9.99
C LEU A 93 23.13 3.04 -9.25
N ASP A 94 22.50 2.25 -8.39
CA ASP A 94 23.13 1.22 -7.59
C ASP A 94 22.25 -0.03 -7.55
N ALA A 95 22.84 -1.19 -7.86
CA ALA A 95 22.10 -2.43 -7.99
C ALA A 95 21.48 -2.91 -6.65
N ASP A 96 22.20 -2.70 -5.55
CA ASP A 96 21.70 -3.14 -4.22
C ASP A 96 20.57 -2.22 -3.73
N MET A 97 20.68 -0.92 -3.97
CA MET A 97 19.58 0.01 -3.67
C MET A 97 18.33 -0.31 -4.52
N MET A 98 18.52 -0.60 -5.81
CA MET A 98 17.43 -1.00 -6.70
C MET A 98 16.78 -2.30 -6.21
N ARG A 99 17.58 -3.32 -5.92
CA ARG A 99 17.09 -4.61 -5.39
C ARG A 99 16.24 -4.41 -4.13
N ARG A 100 16.73 -3.64 -3.15
CA ARG A 100 16.00 -3.33 -1.90
C ARG A 100 14.70 -2.56 -2.14
N SER A 101 14.69 -1.62 -3.09
CA SER A 101 13.47 -0.91 -3.48
C SER A 101 12.42 -1.87 -4.05
N PHE A 102 12.82 -2.81 -4.91
CA PHE A 102 11.93 -3.81 -5.45
C PHE A 102 11.46 -4.81 -4.40
N GLU A 103 12.33 -5.25 -3.50
CA GLU A 103 11.95 -6.14 -2.39
C GLU A 103 10.80 -5.56 -1.57
N VAL A 104 10.90 -4.29 -1.16
CA VAL A 104 9.89 -3.64 -0.29
C VAL A 104 8.66 -3.18 -1.07
N ASN A 105 8.85 -2.57 -2.25
CA ASN A 105 7.77 -1.87 -2.95
C ASN A 105 7.01 -2.77 -3.93
N THR A 106 7.58 -3.90 -4.35
CA THR A 106 7.04 -4.75 -5.41
C THR A 106 6.87 -6.20 -4.94
N ILE A 107 7.98 -6.86 -4.56
CA ILE A 107 7.98 -8.28 -4.21
C ILE A 107 7.18 -8.51 -2.93
N GLY A 108 7.43 -7.73 -1.88
CA GLY A 108 6.71 -7.85 -0.63
C GLY A 108 5.19 -7.74 -0.78
N PRO A 109 4.65 -6.69 -1.41
CA PRO A 109 3.21 -6.59 -1.72
C PRO A 109 2.67 -7.75 -2.56
N ALA A 110 3.44 -8.28 -3.52
CA ALA A 110 3.06 -9.44 -4.31
C ALA A 110 2.96 -10.72 -3.44
N LEU A 111 3.88 -10.90 -2.50
CA LEU A 111 3.84 -12.02 -1.55
C LEU A 111 2.69 -11.86 -0.55
N ILE A 112 2.38 -10.65 -0.10
CA ILE A 112 1.15 -10.40 0.68
C ILE A 112 -0.07 -10.83 -0.13
N ALA A 113 -0.17 -10.45 -1.40
CA ALA A 113 -1.28 -10.86 -2.26
C ALA A 113 -1.38 -12.38 -2.36
N LYS A 114 -0.27 -13.10 -2.59
CA LYS A 114 -0.22 -14.57 -2.66
C LYS A 114 -0.89 -15.24 -1.46
N HIS A 115 -0.65 -14.74 -0.25
CA HIS A 115 -1.13 -15.36 0.98
C HIS A 115 -2.48 -14.81 1.47
N VAL A 116 -2.88 -13.60 1.06
CA VAL A 116 -4.06 -12.91 1.59
C VAL A 116 -5.26 -12.94 0.61
N LEU A 117 -5.02 -12.96 -0.72
CA LEU A 117 -6.13 -13.02 -1.67
C LEU A 117 -7.04 -14.23 -1.50
N PRO A 118 -6.56 -15.43 -1.12
CA PRO A 118 -7.43 -16.54 -0.81
C PRO A 118 -8.39 -16.30 0.37
N CYS A 119 -8.11 -15.32 1.21
CA CYS A 119 -8.94 -14.92 2.35
C CYS A 119 -10.04 -13.91 1.97
N LEU A 120 -10.10 -13.45 0.72
CA LEU A 120 -11.19 -12.59 0.27
C LEU A 120 -12.48 -13.38 0.08
N PRO A 121 -13.66 -12.82 0.45
CA PRO A 121 -14.94 -13.44 0.17
C PRO A 121 -15.19 -13.53 -1.34
N ARG A 122 -15.79 -14.64 -1.79
CA ARG A 122 -16.02 -14.87 -3.22
C ARG A 122 -17.29 -14.21 -3.75
N GLU A 123 -18.31 -14.09 -2.91
CA GLU A 123 -19.68 -13.75 -3.35
C GLU A 123 -20.10 -12.35 -2.92
N ARG A 124 -19.21 -11.60 -2.30
CA ARG A 124 -19.49 -10.23 -1.89
C ARG A 124 -18.29 -9.32 -2.11
N ARG A 125 -18.60 -8.04 -2.20
CA ARG A 125 -17.60 -7.00 -2.41
C ARG A 125 -16.45 -7.11 -1.40
N SER A 126 -15.23 -7.13 -1.92
CA SER A 126 -14.00 -7.03 -1.13
C SER A 126 -12.98 -6.16 -1.87
N VAL A 127 -12.05 -5.57 -1.12
CA VAL A 127 -11.03 -4.68 -1.69
C VAL A 127 -9.64 -5.06 -1.21
N PHE A 128 -8.73 -5.26 -2.15
CA PHE A 128 -7.30 -5.39 -1.93
C PHE A 128 -6.62 -4.14 -2.46
N ALA A 129 -6.35 -3.18 -1.57
CA ALA A 129 -5.77 -1.88 -1.90
C ALA A 129 -4.29 -1.83 -1.49
N ILE A 130 -3.41 -1.40 -2.42
CA ILE A 130 -1.98 -1.30 -2.18
C ILE A 130 -1.54 0.15 -2.40
N LEU A 131 -0.77 0.72 -1.47
CA LEU A 131 -0.15 2.02 -1.68
C LEU A 131 0.87 1.95 -2.82
N SER A 132 0.50 2.58 -3.93
CA SER A 132 1.37 2.86 -5.05
C SER A 132 1.80 4.34 -5.05
N ALA A 133 2.20 4.86 -6.17
CA ALA A 133 2.59 6.26 -6.30
C ALA A 133 2.38 6.73 -7.74
N ARG A 134 1.94 7.97 -7.92
CA ARG A 134 1.82 8.61 -9.24
C ARG A 134 3.12 8.54 -10.05
N VAL A 135 4.26 8.64 -9.37
CA VAL A 135 5.58 8.53 -10.00
C VAL A 135 5.89 7.13 -10.59
N GLY A 136 5.06 6.12 -10.31
CA GLY A 136 5.08 4.81 -10.97
C GLY A 136 4.46 4.82 -12.37
N SER A 137 3.74 5.87 -12.74
CA SER A 137 3.25 6.06 -14.11
C SER A 137 4.42 6.32 -15.06
N ILE A 138 4.53 5.52 -16.12
CA ILE A 138 5.55 5.68 -17.16
C ILE A 138 5.16 6.85 -18.06
N GLY A 139 3.89 6.91 -18.45
CA GLY A 139 3.35 7.95 -19.34
C GLY A 139 3.35 9.35 -18.73
N ASP A 140 3.23 9.49 -17.41
CA ASP A 140 3.20 10.78 -16.69
C ASP A 140 4.60 11.27 -16.26
N ASN A 141 5.67 10.50 -16.53
CA ASN A 141 7.01 10.86 -16.11
C ASN A 141 7.62 11.98 -16.97
N ARG A 142 7.69 13.19 -16.44
CA ARG A 142 8.31 14.36 -17.07
C ARG A 142 9.57 14.85 -16.32
N SER A 143 9.85 14.27 -15.14
CA SER A 143 10.89 14.80 -14.25
C SER A 143 12.15 13.92 -14.17
N GLY A 144 12.05 12.63 -14.52
CA GLY A 144 13.14 11.67 -14.30
C GLY A 144 13.51 11.50 -12.82
N GLY A 145 14.71 11.01 -12.54
CA GLY A 145 15.17 10.76 -11.18
C GLY A 145 14.39 9.65 -10.46
N TRP A 146 14.80 9.30 -9.24
CA TRP A 146 14.19 8.28 -8.39
C TRP A 146 14.00 6.94 -9.11
N TYR A 147 15.01 6.53 -9.85
CA TYR A 147 14.94 5.40 -10.79
C TYR A 147 14.42 4.13 -10.13
N SER A 148 15.02 3.72 -9.03
CA SER A 148 14.62 2.50 -8.30
C SER A 148 13.19 2.60 -7.78
N TYR A 149 12.80 3.76 -7.25
CA TYR A 149 11.46 3.96 -6.72
C TYR A 149 10.40 3.96 -7.82
N ARG A 150 10.61 4.74 -8.89
CA ARG A 150 9.69 4.78 -10.04
C ARG A 150 9.53 3.40 -10.66
N ALA A 151 10.65 2.73 -10.95
CA ALA A 151 10.64 1.39 -11.54
C ALA A 151 9.92 0.37 -10.63
N SER A 152 10.17 0.39 -9.31
CA SER A 152 9.49 -0.50 -8.38
C SER A 152 7.98 -0.24 -8.30
N LYS A 153 7.54 1.02 -8.38
CA LYS A 153 6.11 1.36 -8.35
C LYS A 153 5.42 1.08 -9.69
N ALA A 154 6.11 1.22 -10.83
CA ALA A 154 5.63 0.78 -12.14
C ALA A 154 5.45 -0.75 -12.17
N ALA A 155 6.43 -1.50 -11.67
CA ALA A 155 6.34 -2.95 -11.54
C ALA A 155 5.18 -3.37 -10.61
N LEU A 156 4.97 -2.66 -9.49
CA LEU A 156 3.82 -2.89 -8.62
C LEU A 156 2.49 -2.66 -9.35
N ASN A 157 2.37 -1.59 -10.14
CA ASN A 157 1.17 -1.31 -10.93
C ASN A 157 0.87 -2.45 -11.92
N GLN A 158 1.91 -3.01 -12.56
CA GLN A 158 1.75 -4.18 -13.43
C GLN A 158 1.28 -5.41 -12.64
N ILE A 159 1.82 -5.66 -11.45
CA ILE A 159 1.37 -6.76 -10.57
C ILE A 159 -0.09 -6.58 -10.20
N ILE A 160 -0.52 -5.40 -9.78
CA ILE A 160 -1.92 -5.08 -9.46
C ILE A 160 -2.83 -5.42 -10.65
N ARG A 161 -2.41 -5.07 -11.87
CA ARG A 161 -3.15 -5.40 -13.09
C ARG A 161 -3.28 -6.91 -13.30
N CYS A 162 -2.19 -7.67 -13.15
CA CYS A 162 -2.19 -9.12 -13.26
C CYS A 162 -3.12 -9.77 -12.23
N LEU A 163 -3.01 -9.36 -10.96
CA LEU A 163 -3.85 -9.86 -9.87
C LEU A 163 -5.33 -9.62 -10.13
N ALA A 164 -5.71 -8.43 -10.61
CA ALA A 164 -7.10 -8.11 -10.93
C ALA A 164 -7.66 -9.01 -12.05
N ILE A 165 -6.87 -9.26 -13.10
CA ILE A 165 -7.27 -10.15 -14.21
C ILE A 165 -7.45 -11.59 -13.72
N GLU A 166 -6.55 -12.06 -12.86
CA GLU A 166 -6.58 -13.43 -12.32
C GLU A 166 -7.71 -13.63 -11.30
N LEU A 167 -8.05 -12.59 -10.52
CA LEU A 167 -9.14 -12.64 -9.54
C LEU A 167 -10.53 -12.68 -10.21
N ALA A 168 -10.74 -11.91 -11.28
CA ALA A 168 -12.04 -11.65 -11.86
C ALA A 168 -12.89 -12.91 -12.14
N PRO A 169 -12.36 -14.05 -12.64
CA PRO A 169 -13.16 -15.22 -12.92
C PRO A 169 -13.70 -15.95 -11.69
N ARG A 170 -13.04 -15.83 -10.53
CA ARG A 170 -13.35 -16.59 -9.31
C ARG A 170 -13.83 -15.72 -8.15
N TRP A 171 -13.53 -14.44 -8.19
CA TRP A 171 -13.88 -13.39 -7.22
C TRP A 171 -14.42 -12.17 -7.97
N PRO A 172 -15.59 -12.26 -8.64
CA PRO A 172 -16.09 -11.19 -9.52
C PRO A 172 -16.35 -9.87 -8.78
N GLU A 173 -16.62 -9.94 -7.48
CA GLU A 173 -16.87 -8.76 -6.63
C GLU A 173 -15.59 -8.22 -5.95
N ALA A 174 -14.43 -8.87 -6.18
CA ALA A 174 -13.17 -8.43 -5.60
C ALA A 174 -12.52 -7.33 -6.45
N ILE A 175 -12.01 -6.31 -5.78
CA ILE A 175 -11.38 -5.13 -6.36
C ILE A 175 -9.92 -5.09 -5.92
N CYS A 176 -8.99 -5.23 -6.85
CA CYS A 176 -7.56 -5.09 -6.60
C CYS A 176 -7.06 -3.79 -7.21
N VAL A 177 -6.60 -2.82 -6.38
CA VAL A 177 -6.24 -1.47 -6.85
C VAL A 177 -4.96 -0.94 -6.24
N GLY A 178 -4.29 -0.06 -6.98
CA GLY A 178 -3.23 0.80 -6.48
C GLY A 178 -3.80 2.14 -6.01
N LEU A 179 -3.23 2.70 -4.94
CA LEU A 179 -3.64 3.99 -4.41
C LEU A 179 -2.42 4.92 -4.28
N HIS A 180 -2.49 6.12 -4.86
CA HIS A 180 -1.52 7.18 -4.63
C HIS A 180 -2.02 8.11 -3.52
N PRO A 181 -1.30 8.19 -2.37
CA PRO A 181 -1.77 8.90 -1.19
C PRO A 181 -1.60 10.43 -1.25
N GLY A 182 -1.08 10.98 -2.34
CA GLY A 182 -0.56 12.35 -2.38
C GLY A 182 0.81 12.46 -1.71
N THR A 183 1.26 13.70 -1.45
CA THR A 183 2.45 13.93 -0.62
C THR A 183 2.01 14.02 0.83
N VAL A 184 2.44 13.07 1.65
CA VAL A 184 1.97 12.91 3.04
C VAL A 184 3.13 13.17 3.99
N ASP A 185 2.92 13.96 5.04
CA ASP A 185 3.93 14.21 6.06
C ASP A 185 4.22 12.96 6.88
N THR A 186 5.23 12.23 6.43
CA THR A 186 5.72 10.99 7.02
C THR A 186 7.23 10.92 6.89
N GLN A 187 7.86 9.98 7.58
CA GLN A 187 9.30 9.74 7.47
C GLN A 187 9.77 9.48 6.02
N LEU A 188 8.91 8.85 5.20
CA LEU A 188 9.21 8.55 3.80
C LEU A 188 9.37 9.81 2.96
N SER A 189 8.49 10.80 3.12
CA SER A 189 8.46 12.02 2.31
C SER A 189 9.30 13.15 2.88
N LYS A 190 9.64 13.11 4.18
CA LYS A 190 10.31 14.20 4.90
C LYS A 190 11.53 14.82 4.18
N PRO A 191 12.41 14.04 3.53
CA PRO A 191 13.55 14.60 2.79
C PRO A 191 13.17 15.37 1.51
N PHE A 192 11.92 15.28 1.06
CA PHE A 192 11.45 15.79 -0.23
C PHE A 192 10.37 16.88 -0.10
N GLN A 193 10.06 17.31 1.12
CA GLN A 193 8.96 18.26 1.40
C GLN A 193 9.32 19.72 1.14
N ALA A 194 10.61 20.07 1.06
CA ALA A 194 11.07 21.46 0.99
C ALA A 194 10.43 22.30 -0.13
N ASN A 195 10.03 21.65 -1.24
CA ASN A 195 9.43 22.33 -2.40
C ASN A 195 7.91 21.98 -2.55
N VAL A 196 7.31 21.38 -1.55
CA VAL A 196 5.88 21.02 -1.59
C VAL A 196 5.08 22.18 -1.00
N ALA A 197 4.17 22.75 -1.78
CA ALA A 197 3.25 23.77 -1.25
C ALA A 197 2.46 23.21 -0.07
N SER A 198 2.30 23.97 0.99
CA SER A 198 1.62 23.55 2.23
C SER A 198 0.23 22.95 1.98
N ALA A 199 -0.52 23.50 1.03
CA ALA A 199 -1.83 22.99 0.61
C ALA A 199 -1.79 21.61 -0.08
N LYS A 200 -0.61 21.13 -0.50
CA LYS A 200 -0.40 19.82 -1.15
C LYS A 200 0.29 18.80 -0.23
N LEU A 201 0.61 19.20 0.99
CA LEU A 201 1.21 18.32 1.99
C LEU A 201 0.12 17.89 2.98
N PHE A 202 -0.32 16.65 2.86
CA PHE A 202 -1.35 16.10 3.73
C PHE A 202 -0.78 15.57 5.04
N SER A 203 -1.53 15.67 6.14
CA SER A 203 -1.26 14.83 7.29
C SER A 203 -1.55 13.35 6.97
N ALA A 204 -0.99 12.42 7.73
CA ALA A 204 -1.28 11.00 7.57
C ALA A 204 -2.78 10.70 7.72
N GLU A 205 -3.47 11.40 8.63
CA GLU A 205 -4.90 11.24 8.86
C GLU A 205 -5.74 11.79 7.69
N GLN A 206 -5.39 12.95 7.13
CA GLN A 206 -6.06 13.49 5.95
C GLN A 206 -5.93 12.54 4.76
N SER A 207 -4.71 12.08 4.48
CA SER A 207 -4.45 11.12 3.40
C SER A 207 -5.23 9.81 3.61
N ALA A 208 -5.23 9.26 4.81
CA ALA A 208 -5.98 8.04 5.13
C ALA A 208 -7.49 8.21 4.90
N ARG A 209 -8.10 9.36 5.29
CA ARG A 209 -9.51 9.67 5.03
C ARG A 209 -9.81 9.72 3.53
N HIS A 210 -8.97 10.41 2.76
CA HIS A 210 -9.12 10.47 1.30
C HIS A 210 -9.07 9.08 0.68
N LEU A 211 -8.08 8.25 1.06
CA LEU A 211 -7.92 6.92 0.50
C LEU A 211 -9.08 5.98 0.86
N LEU A 212 -9.57 6.03 2.10
CA LEU A 212 -10.74 5.24 2.50
C LEU A 212 -12.01 5.71 1.78
N HIS A 213 -12.17 7.02 1.55
CA HIS A 213 -13.26 7.56 0.74
C HIS A 213 -13.19 7.07 -0.72
N VAL A 214 -12.01 7.06 -1.32
CA VAL A 214 -11.80 6.48 -2.67
C VAL A 214 -12.19 5.00 -2.66
N ILE A 215 -11.71 4.23 -1.68
CA ILE A 215 -12.04 2.79 -1.55
C ILE A 215 -13.56 2.58 -1.46
N ASP A 216 -14.27 3.39 -0.71
CA ASP A 216 -15.74 3.27 -0.56
C ASP A 216 -16.48 3.44 -1.90
N GLY A 217 -15.97 4.26 -2.81
CA GLY A 217 -16.54 4.50 -4.14
C GLY A 217 -16.10 3.52 -5.23
N LEU A 218 -15.21 2.57 -4.94
CA LEU A 218 -14.75 1.62 -5.95
C LEU A 218 -15.78 0.54 -6.24
N GLU A 219 -15.84 0.13 -7.50
CA GLU A 219 -16.66 -0.95 -8.03
C GLU A 219 -15.77 -1.96 -8.80
N PRO A 220 -16.24 -3.20 -9.07
CA PRO A 220 -15.45 -4.21 -9.78
C PRO A 220 -14.80 -3.74 -11.11
N PRO A 221 -15.43 -2.90 -11.96
CA PRO A 221 -14.79 -2.38 -13.17
C PRO A 221 -13.55 -1.51 -12.90
N HIS A 222 -13.35 -1.02 -11.69
CA HIS A 222 -12.16 -0.25 -11.29
C HIS A 222 -10.94 -1.15 -10.95
N SER A 223 -11.15 -2.47 -10.86
CA SER A 223 -10.08 -3.42 -10.52
C SER A 223 -8.94 -3.38 -11.55
N GLY A 224 -7.71 -3.45 -11.07
CA GLY A 224 -6.50 -3.41 -11.90
C GLY A 224 -6.02 -2.01 -12.27
N ARG A 225 -6.60 -0.96 -11.68
CA ARG A 225 -6.24 0.44 -11.93
C ARG A 225 -5.54 1.06 -10.72
N VAL A 226 -4.99 2.25 -10.94
CA VAL A 226 -4.37 3.07 -9.88
C VAL A 226 -5.16 4.37 -9.76
N PHE A 227 -5.54 4.75 -8.55
CA PHE A 227 -6.25 6.00 -8.27
C PHE A 227 -5.44 6.88 -7.35
N ASP A 228 -5.55 8.19 -7.52
CA ASP A 228 -4.99 9.13 -6.58
C ASP A 228 -5.96 9.39 -5.41
N TRP A 229 -5.50 10.16 -4.43
CA TRP A 229 -6.24 10.55 -3.23
C TRP A 229 -7.56 11.29 -3.51
N ALA A 230 -7.74 11.85 -4.71
CA ALA A 230 -8.98 12.50 -5.14
C ALA A 230 -9.91 11.55 -5.94
N GLY A 231 -9.53 10.27 -6.11
CA GLY A 231 -10.27 9.30 -6.89
C GLY A 231 -10.05 9.42 -8.41
N ILE A 232 -9.05 10.18 -8.83
CA ILE A 232 -8.70 10.33 -10.24
C ILE A 232 -7.78 9.18 -10.65
N GLU A 233 -8.11 8.52 -11.75
CA GLU A 233 -7.28 7.45 -12.31
C GLU A 233 -5.91 7.99 -12.73
N VAL A 234 -4.86 7.35 -12.28
CA VAL A 234 -3.47 7.63 -12.67
C VAL A 234 -3.16 6.81 -13.92
N GLN A 235 -2.79 7.48 -15.00
CA GLN A 235 -2.39 6.81 -16.25
C GLN A 235 -1.18 5.88 -16.03
N PRO A 236 -1.10 4.74 -16.73
CA PRO A 236 0.01 3.80 -16.63
C PRO A 236 1.38 4.37 -17.01
#